data_91e2ed17d0749a4429496ed967e5ba3a
#
_entry.id   91e2ed17d0749a4429496ed967e5ba3a
#
_cell.length_a   1.000
_cell.length_b   1.000
_cell.length_c   1.000
_cell.angle_alpha   90.00
_cell.angle_beta   90.00
_cell.angle_gamma   90.00
#
_symmetry.space_group_name_H-M   'P 1'
#
loop_
_entity.id
_entity.type
_entity.pdbx_description
1 polymer ?
#
loop_
_entity_poly.entity_id
_entity_poly.type
_entity_poly.pdbx_seq_one_letter_code
_entity_poly.pdbx_strand_id
1 'polypeptide(L)'
;MKLFVVRHGQTNYNLKHLCNDDPKVDVHLTEEGTKQAEIIANKLKDIKFDAVFISEIPRTRETAEIINKNLKLKVDSRINDRKTGLEGGTTSDFNEIMKDDLFNKKI
;
A
#
# COMPACT_ATOMS: atom_id res chain seq x y z
N MET A 1 -13.23 19.68 0.13
CA MET A 1 -12.10 18.78 0.47
C MET A 1 -11.74 17.94 -0.74
N LYS A 2 -10.45 17.81 -1.03
CA LYS A 2 -9.97 16.92 -2.08
C LYS A 2 -9.25 15.74 -1.43
N LEU A 3 -9.59 14.55 -1.85
CA LEU A 3 -8.96 13.32 -1.37
C LEU A 3 -8.15 12.68 -2.50
N PHE A 4 -6.88 12.42 -2.23
CA PHE A 4 -6.00 11.70 -3.15
C PHE A 4 -5.73 10.31 -2.56
N VAL A 5 -6.05 9.29 -3.32
CA VAL A 5 -5.77 7.91 -2.93
C VAL A 5 -4.67 7.39 -3.84
N VAL A 6 -3.56 6.98 -3.23
CA VAL A 6 -2.38 6.52 -3.94
C VAL A 6 -2.08 5.08 -3.54
N ARG A 7 -1.90 4.22 -4.54
CA ARG A 7 -1.45 2.86 -4.31
C ARG A 7 0.06 2.87 -4.01
N HIS A 8 0.51 2.02 -3.08
CA HIS A 8 1.94 1.84 -2.82
C HIS A 8 2.68 1.32 -4.05
N GLY A 9 3.98 1.55 -4.10
CA GLY A 9 4.84 1.01 -5.15
C GLY A 9 5.03 -0.50 -5.05
N GLN A 10 5.61 -1.09 -6.08
CA GLN A 10 5.90 -2.51 -6.12
C GLN A 10 6.80 -2.92 -4.95
N THR A 11 6.49 -4.04 -4.32
CA THR A 11 7.29 -4.63 -3.24
C THR A 11 7.93 -5.94 -3.69
N ASN A 12 8.88 -6.44 -2.89
CA ASN A 12 9.48 -7.75 -3.11
C ASN A 12 8.43 -8.88 -3.09
N TYR A 13 7.36 -8.74 -2.29
CA TYR A 13 6.26 -9.70 -2.29
C TYR A 13 5.43 -9.63 -3.56
N ASN A 14 5.23 -8.45 -4.13
CA ASN A 14 4.53 -8.32 -5.42
C ASN A 14 5.24 -9.08 -6.53
N LEU A 15 6.58 -9.02 -6.56
CA LEU A 15 7.36 -9.77 -7.54
C LEU A 15 7.17 -11.28 -7.43
N LYS A 16 6.95 -11.77 -6.22
CA LYS A 16 6.76 -13.19 -5.93
C LYS A 16 5.30 -13.59 -5.89
N HIS A 17 4.38 -12.66 -6.16
CA HIS A 17 2.93 -12.86 -6.05
C HIS A 17 2.52 -13.39 -4.68
N LEU A 18 3.09 -12.80 -3.62
CA LEU A 18 2.79 -13.17 -2.24
C LEU A 18 1.94 -12.09 -1.56
N CYS A 19 1.13 -12.52 -0.61
CA CYS A 19 0.30 -11.62 0.20
C CYS A 19 1.08 -11.09 1.40
N ASN A 20 0.86 -9.84 1.76
CA ASN A 20 1.44 -9.22 2.94
C ASN A 20 0.37 -8.43 3.68
N ASP A 21 0.01 -8.89 4.86
CA ASP A 21 -0.92 -8.20 5.75
C ASP A 21 -0.38 -8.04 7.18
N ASP A 22 0.84 -8.49 7.45
CA ASP A 22 1.50 -8.37 8.74
C ASP A 22 2.57 -7.28 8.70
N PRO A 23 2.42 -6.17 9.46
CA PRO A 23 3.41 -5.09 9.47
C PRO A 23 4.78 -5.48 9.99
N LYS A 24 4.90 -6.63 10.66
CA LYS A 24 6.17 -7.11 11.22
C LYS A 24 7.02 -7.88 10.22
N VAL A 25 6.44 -8.28 9.09
CA VAL A 25 7.16 -8.99 8.04
C VAL A 25 7.96 -8.00 7.21
N ASP A 26 9.19 -8.37 6.89
CA ASP A 26 10.13 -7.52 6.14
C ASP A 26 9.77 -7.49 4.65
N VAL A 27 8.84 -6.60 4.30
CA VAL A 27 8.39 -6.40 2.93
C VAL A 27 8.59 -4.93 2.57
N HIS A 28 9.41 -4.67 1.57
CA HIS A 28 9.81 -3.32 1.18
C HIS A 28 9.63 -3.08 -0.31
N LEU A 29 9.64 -1.80 -0.71
CA LEU A 29 9.60 -1.41 -2.11
C LEU A 29 10.83 -1.95 -2.83
N THR A 30 10.61 -2.42 -4.06
CA THR A 30 11.70 -2.74 -4.97
C THR A 30 12.24 -1.46 -5.59
N GLU A 31 13.34 -1.57 -6.35
CA GLU A 31 13.85 -0.44 -7.14
C GLU A 31 12.77 0.11 -8.07
N GLU A 32 12.02 -0.79 -8.73
CA GLU A 32 10.89 -0.40 -9.58
C GLU A 32 9.78 0.30 -8.78
N GLY A 33 9.45 -0.22 -7.60
CA GLY A 33 8.47 0.40 -6.72
C GLY A 33 8.86 1.80 -6.28
N THR A 34 10.14 2.00 -6.01
CA THR A 34 10.70 3.33 -5.69
C THR A 34 10.55 4.28 -6.87
N LYS A 35 10.84 3.82 -8.07
CA LYS A 35 10.65 4.62 -9.29
C LYS A 35 9.19 4.99 -9.52
N GLN A 36 8.28 4.05 -9.27
CA GLN A 36 6.84 4.31 -9.37
C GLN A 36 6.41 5.42 -8.41
N ALA A 37 6.89 5.36 -7.17
CA ALA A 37 6.60 6.39 -6.17
C ALA A 37 7.19 7.76 -6.57
N GLU A 38 8.38 7.78 -7.15
CA GLU A 38 9.02 8.99 -7.64
C GLU A 38 8.22 9.65 -8.78
N ILE A 39 7.66 8.84 -9.68
CA ILE A 39 6.80 9.34 -10.75
C ILE A 39 5.55 10.02 -10.17
N ILE A 40 4.93 9.40 -9.18
CA ILE A 40 3.77 9.98 -8.50
C ILE A 40 4.17 11.26 -7.75
N ALA A 41 5.32 11.23 -7.08
CA ALA A 41 5.85 12.41 -6.39
C ALA A 41 5.99 13.61 -7.34
N ASN A 42 6.51 13.36 -8.53
CA ASN A 42 6.65 14.41 -9.53
C ASN A 42 5.31 14.96 -10.01
N LYS A 43 4.31 14.09 -10.16
CA LYS A 43 2.95 14.50 -10.55
C LYS A 43 2.25 15.32 -9.47
N LEU A 44 2.57 15.08 -8.21
CA LEU A 44 1.92 15.71 -7.06
C LEU A 44 2.75 16.84 -6.42
N LYS A 45 3.90 17.17 -7.00
CA LYS A 45 4.86 18.10 -6.39
C LYS A 45 4.31 19.50 -6.09
N ASP A 46 3.34 19.96 -6.87
CA ASP A 46 2.76 21.30 -6.70
C ASP A 46 1.52 21.30 -5.81
N ILE A 47 1.13 20.14 -5.30
CA ILE A 47 -0.03 20.02 -4.42
C ILE A 47 0.41 20.09 -2.97
N LYS A 48 -0.19 21.00 -2.21
CA LYS A 48 0.00 21.09 -0.77
C LYS A 48 -1.04 20.22 -0.08
N PHE A 49 -0.58 19.18 0.61
CA PHE A 49 -1.45 18.33 1.40
C PHE A 49 -1.56 18.86 2.83
N ASP A 50 -2.77 18.86 3.38
CA ASP A 50 -3.02 19.22 4.77
C ASP A 50 -2.70 18.07 5.71
N ALA A 51 -2.90 16.84 5.23
CA ALA A 51 -2.61 15.63 6.00
C ALA A 51 -2.28 14.47 5.06
N VAL A 52 -1.41 13.60 5.50
CA VAL A 52 -1.07 12.35 4.79
C VAL A 52 -1.26 11.18 5.75
N PHE A 53 -2.14 10.26 5.39
CA PHE A 53 -2.42 9.08 6.18
C PHE A 53 -1.81 7.85 5.53
N ILE A 54 -1.23 7.00 6.35
CA ILE A 54 -0.65 5.71 5.92
C ILE A 54 -1.16 4.61 6.83
N SER A 55 -1.10 3.37 6.33
CA SER A 55 -1.35 2.20 7.16
C SER A 55 -0.11 1.86 8.00
N GLU A 56 -0.21 0.83 8.83
CA GLU A 56 0.93 0.32 9.60
C GLU A 56 1.90 -0.48 8.74
N ILE A 57 1.49 -0.89 7.54
CA ILE A 57 2.32 -1.72 6.66
C ILE A 57 3.48 -0.89 6.08
N PRO A 58 4.73 -1.35 6.18
CA PRO A 58 5.91 -0.57 5.77
C PRO A 58 5.87 -0.03 4.34
N ARG A 59 5.31 -0.76 3.39
CA ARG A 59 5.24 -0.32 1.99
C ARG A 59 4.51 1.01 1.82
N THR A 60 3.52 1.28 2.66
CA THR A 60 2.76 2.55 2.58
C THR A 60 3.59 3.71 3.09
N ARG A 61 4.37 3.51 4.16
CA ARG A 61 5.27 4.52 4.69
C ARG A 61 6.37 4.85 3.68
N GLU A 62 7.01 3.84 3.13
CA GLU A 62 8.08 4.05 2.14
C GLU A 62 7.58 4.84 0.94
N THR A 63 6.41 4.48 0.41
CA THR A 63 5.80 5.20 -0.71
C THR A 63 5.48 6.65 -0.33
N ALA A 64 4.87 6.86 0.83
CA ALA A 64 4.49 8.20 1.28
C ALA A 64 5.69 9.10 1.54
N GLU A 65 6.77 8.57 2.08
CA GLU A 65 8.00 9.31 2.32
C GLU A 65 8.66 9.79 1.03
N ILE A 66 8.55 9.02 -0.03
CA ILE A 66 9.04 9.42 -1.35
C ILE A 66 8.15 10.52 -1.94
N ILE A 67 6.83 10.40 -1.81
CA ILE A 67 5.88 11.36 -2.38
C ILE A 67 5.91 12.68 -1.62
N ASN A 68 6.02 12.64 -0.29
CA ASN A 68 5.97 13.85 0.51
C ASN A 68 6.95 13.77 1.68
N LYS A 69 8.15 14.34 1.49
CA LYS A 69 9.24 14.29 2.46
C LYS A 69 9.06 15.24 3.64
N ASN A 70 8.25 16.28 3.49
CA ASN A 70 8.18 17.39 4.44
C ASN A 70 6.98 17.33 5.37
N LEU A 71 5.98 16.53 5.07
CA LEU A 71 4.76 16.45 5.86
C LEU A 71 4.81 15.26 6.79
N LYS A 72 4.45 15.49 8.05
CA LYS A 72 4.40 14.43 9.04
C LYS A 72 3.32 13.41 8.68
N LEU A 73 3.70 12.16 8.61
CA LEU A 73 2.79 11.06 8.29
C LEU A 73 1.95 10.69 9.50
N LYS A 74 0.66 10.44 9.28
CA LYS A 74 -0.26 9.98 10.31
C LYS A 74 -0.56 8.50 10.05
N VAL A 75 -0.17 7.65 11.00
CA VAL A 75 -0.42 6.21 10.91
C VAL A 75 -1.81 5.91 11.43
N ASP A 76 -2.60 5.19 10.64
CA ASP A 76 -3.95 4.79 11.02
C ASP A 76 -4.18 3.33 10.65
N SER A 77 -4.30 2.47 11.65
CA SER A 77 -4.49 1.03 11.46
C SER A 77 -5.82 0.69 10.77
N ARG A 78 -6.78 1.59 10.79
CA ARG A 78 -8.08 1.38 10.13
C ARG A 78 -7.97 1.27 8.61
N ILE A 79 -6.87 1.77 8.03
CA ILE A 79 -6.63 1.67 6.60
C ILE A 79 -5.64 0.55 6.23
N ASN A 80 -5.28 -0.30 7.19
CA ASN A 80 -4.51 -1.50 6.89
C ASN A 80 -5.28 -2.41 5.94
N ASP A 81 -4.54 -3.15 5.13
CA ASP A 81 -5.15 -4.20 4.35
C ASP A 81 -5.82 -5.22 5.28
N ARG A 82 -6.90 -5.81 4.77
CA ARG A 82 -7.62 -6.85 5.48
C ARG A 82 -6.70 -8.01 5.81
N LYS A 83 -6.73 -8.46 7.06
CA LYS A 83 -6.00 -9.67 7.46
C LYS A 83 -6.72 -10.90 6.90
N THR A 84 -6.00 -11.64 6.08
CA THR A 84 -6.54 -12.81 5.41
C THR A 84 -6.12 -14.12 6.08
N GLY A 85 -5.09 -14.07 6.93
CA GLY A 85 -4.42 -15.25 7.44
C GLY A 85 -3.49 -15.91 6.44
N LEU A 86 -3.22 -15.26 5.31
CA LEU A 86 -2.40 -15.78 4.22
C LEU A 86 -1.07 -15.06 4.08
N GLU A 87 -0.52 -14.49 5.16
CA GLU A 87 0.79 -13.83 5.10
C GLU A 87 1.82 -14.76 4.46
N GLY A 88 2.44 -14.31 3.37
CA GLY A 88 3.35 -15.14 2.58
C GLY A 88 2.68 -16.14 1.65
N GLY A 89 1.34 -16.24 1.66
CA GLY A 89 0.59 -17.04 0.69
C GLY A 89 0.54 -16.38 -0.68
N THR A 90 0.16 -17.14 -1.70
CA THR A 90 0.12 -16.61 -3.05
C THR A 90 -1.10 -15.70 -3.28
N THR A 91 -0.99 -14.78 -4.24
CA THR A 91 -2.13 -13.95 -4.63
C THR A 91 -3.24 -14.78 -5.26
N SER A 92 -2.91 -15.93 -5.82
CA SER A 92 -3.88 -16.89 -6.33
C SER A 92 -4.78 -17.42 -5.21
N ASP A 93 -4.19 -17.81 -4.08
CA ASP A 93 -4.92 -18.27 -2.90
C ASP A 93 -5.82 -17.17 -2.35
N PHE A 94 -5.30 -15.95 -2.25
CA PHE A 94 -6.04 -14.78 -1.81
C PHE A 94 -7.25 -14.53 -2.71
N ASN A 95 -7.05 -14.55 -4.02
CA ASN A 95 -8.11 -14.27 -4.98
C ASN A 95 -9.22 -15.32 -4.90
N GLU A 96 -8.89 -16.57 -4.66
CA GLU A 96 -9.88 -17.63 -4.52
C GLU A 96 -10.76 -17.42 -3.29
N ILE A 97 -10.16 -17.08 -2.15
CA ILE A 97 -10.90 -16.79 -0.92
C ILE A 97 -11.77 -15.54 -1.09
N MET A 98 -11.22 -14.47 -1.63
CA MET A 98 -11.92 -13.20 -1.80
C MET A 98 -13.02 -13.27 -2.84
N LYS A 99 -12.97 -14.23 -3.75
CA LYS A 99 -14.00 -14.44 -4.76
C LYS A 99 -15.37 -14.62 -4.14
N ASP A 100 -15.47 -15.42 -3.10
CA ASP A 100 -16.74 -15.65 -2.43
C ASP A 100 -17.14 -14.46 -1.53
N ASP A 101 -16.18 -13.82 -0.89
CA ASP A 101 -16.44 -12.76 0.08
C ASP A 101 -16.74 -11.40 -0.56
N LEU A 102 -15.99 -11.02 -1.60
CA LEU A 102 -16.09 -9.70 -2.21
C LEU A 102 -16.96 -9.67 -3.45
N PHE A 103 -16.83 -10.67 -4.31
CA PHE A 103 -17.51 -10.65 -5.60
C PHE A 103 -18.95 -11.12 -5.52
N ASN A 104 -19.28 -11.93 -4.53
CA ASN A 104 -20.65 -12.39 -4.31
C ASN A 104 -21.45 -11.44 -3.41
N LYS A 105 -20.80 -10.65 -2.61
CA LYS A 105 -21.43 -9.58 -1.84
C LYS A 105 -21.45 -8.30 -2.68
N LYS A 106 -22.24 -8.27 -3.68
CA LYS A 106 -22.40 -7.03 -4.44
C LYS A 106 -22.95 -5.95 -3.53
N ILE A 107 -22.14 -4.98 -3.35
CA ILE A 107 -22.51 -3.76 -2.67
C ILE A 107 -23.33 -2.91 -3.62
#